data_60925fbe0115e9b23f455491a30c3936
#
_entry.id   60925fbe0115e9b23f455491a30c3936
#
_cell.length_a   1.000
_cell.length_b   1.000
_cell.length_c   1.000
_cell.angle_alpha   90.00
_cell.angle_beta   90.00
_cell.angle_gamma   90.00
#
_symmetry.space_group_name_H-M   'P 1'
#
loop_
_entity.id
_entity.type
_entity.pdbx_description
1 polymer ?
#
loop_
_entity_poly.entity_id
_entity_poly.type
_entity_poly.pdbx_seq_one_letter_code
_entity_poly.pdbx_strand_id
1 'polypeptide(L)'
;MVEQQDIEKTLNFAEANVEDKKEIRFFRDYMGRRFMVGYCKRDKWAWIKKNKIYNIRPESAKRQGGVNESDPMSFAVDYIIIYKNRNRNQYHVFKVDHYEHLSLEQMREKGYANPHSDYLCFFFDDEVKFEKIDLQCIIERENGEDPFAPIYLSGSTIYSCYRLLGQKKIGLVDADLLYGGTRHPNLALLKIAGYLLDNNVSFELIIDPHVDTTQYYRIYMSRVFTFTKEPEFYSNASDSEKKKFQCGGTGYYANVKTVKEFREKREADMNGLPNDPYLKTLTCKQSGQHGIDMARQMPFYDLYKEYIQKQLDAGQKREKYKDYLDFSIGFLTRKCYRHCPFCVNKLEDGVVPYSKLEWFYDKKRPHVYFWDDNFLAAKYEVWKPQLQYLIDHNISFQFRQGLDERQLAESPHGEEMARMLSQTKYVGDFIFAFDNWKDRDIIERALKIWKRNCPKKGTKFYLFCGFMLKPDTYDKFYKDIRELFQRIKILMQYGCVGYVMRHEDYHISPVPNLYVQLARWCNQQAFYKKMSFWEFCYRNQSYWEEQQKVHDASRPQLMSFEDFMRDVNAGVFGEGEGQIKMCLPLKTILNVLEMFPDHKQELIEMFNYKMENLINPQLWEIKE
;
A
#
# COMPACT_ATOMS: atom_id res chain seq x y z
N MET A 1 16.74 22.03 -12.38
CA MET A 1 16.57 23.20 -13.30
C MET A 1 15.17 23.27 -13.92
N VAL A 2 14.54 22.17 -14.28
CA VAL A 2 13.16 22.16 -14.81
C VAL A 2 12.12 22.48 -13.74
N GLU A 3 12.30 22.01 -12.50
CA GLU A 3 11.38 22.31 -11.39
C GLU A 3 11.39 23.78 -10.94
N GLN A 4 12.50 24.47 -11.07
CA GLN A 4 12.62 25.88 -10.72
C GLN A 4 11.86 26.80 -11.70
N GLN A 5 11.86 26.46 -12.99
CA GLN A 5 11.17 27.23 -14.03
C GLN A 5 9.64 27.05 -14.00
N ASP A 6 9.16 25.86 -13.57
CA ASP A 6 7.72 25.59 -13.50
C ASP A 6 7.06 26.23 -12.26
N ILE A 7 7.81 26.40 -11.17
CA ILE A 7 7.32 27.09 -9.97
C ILE A 7 7.27 28.60 -10.17
N GLU A 8 8.25 29.18 -10.85
CA GLU A 8 8.25 30.61 -11.19
C GLU A 8 7.09 31.01 -12.13
N LYS A 9 6.64 30.09 -12.99
CA LYS A 9 5.46 30.33 -13.87
C LYS A 9 4.12 30.24 -13.15
N THR A 10 4.07 29.58 -11.99
CA THR A 10 2.81 29.32 -11.29
C THR A 10 2.51 30.39 -10.22
N LEU A 11 3.50 31.15 -9.79
CA LEU A 11 3.39 32.16 -8.75
C LEU A 11 3.45 33.57 -9.35
N ASN A 12 2.28 34.19 -9.49
CA ASN A 12 2.24 35.59 -9.92
C ASN A 12 2.77 36.52 -8.81
N PHE A 13 4.08 36.81 -8.86
CA PHE A 13 4.80 37.56 -7.85
C PHE A 13 4.21 38.95 -7.57
N ALA A 14 3.48 39.52 -8.52
CA ALA A 14 2.88 40.85 -8.38
C ALA A 14 1.65 40.85 -7.44
N GLU A 15 0.93 39.74 -7.38
CA GLU A 15 -0.32 39.60 -6.60
C GLU A 15 -0.11 38.94 -5.23
N ALA A 16 1.10 38.43 -4.95
CA ALA A 16 1.41 37.77 -3.69
C ALA A 16 1.46 38.76 -2.51
N ASN A 17 0.95 38.34 -1.35
CA ASN A 17 1.07 39.14 -0.12
C ASN A 17 2.52 39.16 0.39
N VAL A 18 2.81 39.92 1.47
CA VAL A 18 4.16 40.12 1.99
C VAL A 18 4.81 38.82 2.48
N GLU A 19 4.04 37.91 3.04
CA GLU A 19 4.53 36.60 3.52
C GLU A 19 4.82 35.66 2.35
N ASP A 20 3.95 35.60 1.36
CA ASP A 20 4.16 34.83 0.13
C ASP A 20 5.42 35.29 -0.62
N LYS A 21 5.65 36.60 -0.68
CA LYS A 21 6.87 37.16 -1.30
C LYS A 21 8.13 36.75 -0.56
N LYS A 22 8.10 36.67 0.75
CA LYS A 22 9.23 36.18 1.56
C LYS A 22 9.49 34.70 1.31
N GLU A 23 8.43 33.89 1.28
CA GLU A 23 8.50 32.47 1.04
C GLU A 23 9.04 32.15 -0.35
N ILE A 24 8.56 32.84 -1.39
CA ILE A 24 9.05 32.70 -2.75
C ILE A 24 10.55 33.06 -2.85
N ARG A 25 10.96 34.15 -2.19
CA ARG A 25 12.36 34.56 -2.16
C ARG A 25 13.23 33.53 -1.44
N PHE A 26 12.76 33.00 -0.29
CA PHE A 26 13.45 31.95 0.44
C PHE A 26 13.61 30.69 -0.43
N PHE A 27 12.54 30.25 -1.08
CA PHE A 27 12.55 29.09 -1.98
C PHE A 27 13.57 29.30 -3.11
N ARG A 28 13.50 30.41 -3.81
CA ARG A 28 14.41 30.71 -4.94
C ARG A 28 15.88 30.73 -4.49
N ASP A 29 16.17 31.34 -3.35
CA ASP A 29 17.54 31.60 -2.95
C ASP A 29 18.21 30.37 -2.27
N TYR A 30 17.42 29.45 -1.69
CA TYR A 30 17.95 28.39 -0.81
C TYR A 30 17.59 26.96 -1.17
N MET A 31 16.55 26.67 -1.96
CA MET A 31 16.06 25.31 -2.22
C MET A 31 17.12 24.36 -2.79
N GLY A 32 17.95 24.81 -3.72
CA GLY A 32 19.01 24.02 -4.32
C GLY A 32 20.32 23.99 -3.53
N ARG A 33 20.37 24.61 -2.33
CA ARG A 33 21.59 24.78 -1.56
C ARG A 33 21.76 23.67 -0.50
N ARG A 34 23.01 23.50 -0.08
CA ARG A 34 23.39 22.56 0.99
C ARG A 34 23.75 23.33 2.24
N PHE A 35 23.23 22.86 3.37
CA PHE A 35 23.40 23.47 4.67
C PHE A 35 24.12 22.52 5.62
N MET A 36 24.96 23.08 6.49
CA MET A 36 25.46 22.39 7.65
C MET A 36 24.98 23.12 8.90
N VAL A 37 24.46 22.39 9.87
CA VAL A 37 24.10 22.92 11.20
C VAL A 37 25.16 22.50 12.18
N GLY A 38 25.74 23.47 12.87
CA GLY A 38 26.83 23.24 13.82
C GLY A 38 26.59 23.89 15.18
N TYR A 39 26.98 23.18 16.24
CA TYR A 39 26.94 23.69 17.60
C TYR A 39 28.24 24.44 17.95
N CYS A 40 28.10 25.58 18.62
CA CYS A 40 29.22 26.35 19.13
C CYS A 40 29.13 26.54 20.65
N LYS A 41 30.18 26.14 21.38
CA LYS A 41 30.36 26.50 22.79
C LYS A 41 30.58 27.99 22.92
N ARG A 42 30.12 28.59 24.03
CA ARG A 42 30.21 30.05 24.28
C ARG A 42 31.64 30.62 24.17
N ASP A 43 32.60 29.89 24.66
CA ASP A 43 34.01 30.26 24.65
C ASP A 43 34.63 30.30 23.24
N LYS A 44 34.10 29.53 22.31
CA LYS A 44 34.59 29.47 20.93
C LYS A 44 33.96 30.50 19.99
N TRP A 45 32.86 31.09 20.38
CA TRP A 45 32.11 32.01 19.50
C TRP A 45 32.93 33.26 19.12
N ALA A 46 33.65 33.84 20.07
CA ALA A 46 34.51 35.01 19.80
C ALA A 46 35.60 34.68 18.79
N TRP A 47 36.20 33.49 18.88
CA TRP A 47 37.19 33.01 17.94
C TRP A 47 36.61 32.81 16.54
N ILE A 48 35.44 32.15 16.43
CA ILE A 48 34.73 31.91 15.17
C ILE A 48 34.42 33.23 14.46
N LYS A 49 33.88 34.21 15.16
CA LYS A 49 33.60 35.53 14.62
C LYS A 49 34.85 36.29 14.15
N LYS A 50 35.91 36.21 14.93
CA LYS A 50 37.17 36.89 14.63
C LYS A 50 37.85 36.32 13.38
N ASN A 51 37.91 35.00 13.30
CA ASN A 51 38.61 34.30 12.22
C ASN A 51 37.74 33.98 11.02
N LYS A 52 36.40 34.12 11.12
CA LYS A 52 35.42 33.70 10.12
C LYS A 52 35.57 32.23 9.71
N ILE A 53 35.87 31.37 10.69
CA ILE A 53 36.09 29.93 10.48
C ILE A 53 35.19 29.12 11.41
N TYR A 54 34.54 28.11 10.86
CA TYR A 54 33.90 27.04 11.64
C TYR A 54 34.64 25.73 11.40
N ASN A 55 35.02 25.05 12.46
CA ASN A 55 35.86 23.85 12.39
C ASN A 55 35.13 22.62 12.95
N ILE A 56 35.31 21.49 12.26
CA ILE A 56 34.87 20.17 12.72
C ILE A 56 36.06 19.19 12.74
N ARG A 57 35.96 18.17 13.59
CA ARG A 57 36.93 17.07 13.56
C ARG A 57 36.67 16.16 12.39
N PRO A 58 37.69 15.62 11.70
CA PRO A 58 37.49 14.67 10.58
C PRO A 58 36.63 13.45 10.96
N GLU A 59 36.79 12.97 12.20
CA GLU A 59 36.00 11.84 12.75
C GLU A 59 34.49 12.15 12.88
N SER A 60 34.18 13.41 13.20
CA SER A 60 32.78 13.86 13.28
C SER A 60 32.13 13.95 11.88
N ALA A 61 32.92 14.16 10.86
CA ALA A 61 32.46 14.14 9.47
C ALA A 61 32.11 12.72 8.99
N LYS A 62 32.84 11.70 9.47
CA LYS A 62 32.61 10.28 9.11
C LYS A 62 31.32 9.70 9.65
N ARG A 63 30.85 10.15 10.82
CA ARG A 63 29.68 9.54 11.51
C ARG A 63 28.35 9.79 10.85
N GLN A 64 28.23 10.72 9.92
CA GLN A 64 26.96 11.11 9.34
C GLN A 64 26.73 10.64 7.89
N GLY A 65 27.27 9.50 7.54
CA GLY A 65 26.83 8.73 6.38
C GLY A 65 27.08 9.39 5.02
N GLY A 66 28.21 9.10 4.42
CA GLY A 66 28.38 9.33 2.99
C GLY A 66 29.49 10.30 2.60
N VAL A 67 30.38 10.60 3.54
CA VAL A 67 31.56 11.38 3.21
C VAL A 67 32.70 10.46 2.82
N ASN A 68 33.08 10.50 1.56
CA ASN A 68 34.28 9.87 1.08
C ASN A 68 35.47 10.82 1.37
N GLU A 69 36.38 10.44 2.25
CA GLU A 69 37.58 11.27 2.61
C GLU A 69 38.44 11.63 1.41
N SER A 70 38.37 10.88 0.34
CA SER A 70 39.12 11.11 -0.89
C SER A 70 38.49 12.14 -1.84
N ASP A 71 37.23 12.56 -1.60
CA ASP A 71 36.55 13.55 -2.42
C ASP A 71 36.01 14.73 -1.60
N PRO A 72 36.78 15.82 -1.54
CA PRO A 72 36.39 17.05 -0.83
C PRO A 72 35.09 17.68 -1.38
N MET A 73 34.72 17.42 -2.65
CA MET A 73 33.50 17.94 -3.27
C MET A 73 32.22 17.29 -2.71
N SER A 74 32.33 16.13 -2.04
CA SER A 74 31.20 15.51 -1.35
C SER A 74 30.61 16.37 -0.23
N PHE A 75 31.36 17.37 0.23
CA PHE A 75 31.00 18.33 1.27
C PHE A 75 30.62 19.72 0.79
N ALA A 76 30.29 19.92 -0.44
CA ALA A 76 29.95 21.25 -0.95
C ALA A 76 28.80 21.86 -0.10
N VAL A 77 29.17 22.49 1.00
CA VAL A 77 28.27 23.22 1.90
C VAL A 77 28.20 24.66 1.41
N ASP A 78 27.01 25.14 1.07
CA ASP A 78 26.79 26.52 0.66
C ASP A 78 26.65 27.46 1.86
N TYR A 79 26.02 26.95 2.95
CA TYR A 79 25.71 27.74 4.14
C TYR A 79 25.99 26.97 5.42
N ILE A 80 26.47 27.65 6.46
CA ILE A 80 26.59 27.13 7.82
C ILE A 80 25.60 27.86 8.73
N ILE A 81 24.82 27.09 9.48
CA ILE A 81 23.95 27.58 10.54
C ILE A 81 24.61 27.23 11.89
N ILE A 82 25.04 28.23 12.62
CA ILE A 82 25.73 28.06 13.91
C ILE A 82 24.78 28.48 15.04
N TYR A 83 24.46 27.55 15.93
CA TYR A 83 23.68 27.87 17.14
C TYR A 83 24.53 27.82 18.40
N LYS A 84 24.21 28.74 19.33
CA LYS A 84 24.90 28.90 20.64
C LYS A 84 23.92 28.52 21.75
N ASN A 85 24.24 27.78 22.68
CA ASN A 85 23.39 27.38 23.80
C ASN A 85 22.33 26.31 23.44
N ARG A 86 21.70 25.82 24.50
CA ARG A 86 20.57 24.87 24.36
C ARG A 86 19.34 25.48 23.70
N ASN A 87 19.25 26.83 23.59
CA ASN A 87 18.18 27.47 22.82
C ASN A 87 18.54 27.48 21.33
N ARG A 88 18.13 26.46 20.64
CA ARG A 88 18.41 26.20 19.22
C ARG A 88 17.75 27.19 18.26
N ASN A 89 16.85 28.03 18.75
CA ASN A 89 16.23 29.12 17.99
C ASN A 89 17.08 30.42 17.96
N GLN A 90 18.24 30.42 18.63
CA GLN A 90 19.22 31.49 18.52
C GLN A 90 20.41 31.00 17.71
N TYR A 91 20.39 31.26 16.43
CA TYR A 91 21.40 30.83 15.48
C TYR A 91 21.89 31.98 14.59
N HIS A 92 23.01 31.76 13.95
CA HIS A 92 23.63 32.67 12.98
C HIS A 92 23.87 31.90 11.67
N VAL A 93 23.62 32.49 10.52
CA VAL A 93 23.81 31.88 9.23
C VAL A 93 24.91 32.59 8.47
N PHE A 94 25.84 31.82 7.90
CA PHE A 94 26.94 32.32 7.13
C PHE A 94 27.02 31.59 5.78
N LYS A 95 27.35 32.31 4.72
CA LYS A 95 27.64 31.73 3.42
C LYS A 95 29.09 31.20 3.43
N VAL A 96 29.30 29.97 3.02
CA VAL A 96 30.63 29.37 2.92
C VAL A 96 31.30 29.89 1.64
N ASP A 97 32.53 30.36 1.81
CA ASP A 97 33.37 30.76 0.69
C ASP A 97 34.17 29.56 0.18
N HIS A 98 34.91 28.91 1.08
CA HIS A 98 35.67 27.69 0.78
C HIS A 98 35.89 26.88 2.05
N TYR A 99 36.53 25.72 1.91
CA TYR A 99 36.98 24.91 3.05
C TYR A 99 38.42 24.44 2.85
N GLU A 100 39.13 24.24 3.98
CA GLU A 100 40.49 23.75 4.01
C GLU A 100 40.71 22.79 5.19
N HIS A 101 41.65 21.88 5.02
CA HIS A 101 42.20 21.11 6.13
C HIS A 101 43.31 21.92 6.79
N LEU A 102 43.11 22.29 8.06
CA LEU A 102 44.12 22.97 8.85
C LEU A 102 44.75 22.00 9.83
N SER A 103 46.09 21.97 9.85
CA SER A 103 46.85 21.20 10.81
C SER A 103 46.73 21.80 12.20
N LEU A 104 47.10 21.00 13.21
CA LEU A 104 47.12 21.39 14.60
C LEU A 104 47.98 22.66 14.80
N GLU A 105 49.08 22.80 14.07
CA GLU A 105 50.02 23.95 14.14
C GLU A 105 49.35 25.22 13.56
N GLN A 106 48.74 25.11 12.38
CA GLN A 106 47.99 26.20 11.73
C GLN A 106 46.82 26.66 12.60
N MET A 107 46.13 25.76 13.29
CA MET A 107 45.04 26.12 14.21
C MET A 107 45.56 26.89 15.43
N ARG A 108 46.74 26.54 15.94
CA ARG A 108 47.40 27.31 17.02
C ARG A 108 47.82 28.72 16.58
N GLU A 109 48.38 28.86 15.40
CA GLU A 109 48.73 30.15 14.82
C GLU A 109 47.51 31.06 14.66
N LYS A 110 46.35 30.50 14.36
CA LYS A 110 45.07 31.22 14.31
C LYS A 110 44.46 31.49 15.71
N GLY A 111 45.18 31.16 16.78
CA GLY A 111 44.76 31.39 18.15
C GLY A 111 43.62 30.50 18.63
N TYR A 112 43.46 29.30 18.05
CA TYR A 112 42.49 28.35 18.53
C TYR A 112 42.96 27.71 19.85
N ALA A 113 42.13 27.81 20.89
CA ALA A 113 42.48 27.30 22.20
C ALA A 113 42.50 25.77 22.23
N ASN A 114 43.69 25.20 22.60
CA ASN A 114 43.88 23.76 22.78
C ASN A 114 43.42 22.87 21.61
N PRO A 115 44.00 23.01 20.42
CA PRO A 115 43.73 22.10 19.33
C PRO A 115 44.25 20.69 19.64
N HIS A 116 43.50 19.66 19.36
CA HIS A 116 43.83 18.26 19.68
C HIS A 116 44.07 17.38 18.44
N SER A 117 43.72 17.88 17.26
CA SER A 117 43.86 17.17 15.99
C SER A 117 43.84 18.16 14.83
N ASP A 118 44.04 17.70 13.63
CA ASP A 118 43.74 18.46 12.44
C ASP A 118 42.21 18.65 12.33
N TYR A 119 41.80 19.72 11.63
CA TYR A 119 40.40 20.09 11.49
C TYR A 119 40.02 20.35 10.05
N LEU A 120 38.83 19.96 9.66
CA LEU A 120 38.19 20.48 8.47
C LEU A 120 37.57 21.84 8.84
N CYS A 121 38.01 22.88 8.17
CA CYS A 121 37.66 24.27 8.45
C CYS A 121 36.85 24.85 7.30
N PHE A 122 35.70 25.41 7.61
CA PHE A 122 34.87 26.14 6.67
C PHE A 122 35.06 27.62 6.86
N PHE A 123 35.53 28.30 5.83
CA PHE A 123 35.70 29.75 5.79
C PHE A 123 34.43 30.40 5.26
N PHE A 124 34.04 31.50 5.86
CA PHE A 124 32.76 32.15 5.50
C PHE A 124 32.89 33.67 5.58
N ASP A 125 31.99 34.34 4.88
CA ASP A 125 31.86 35.79 4.86
C ASP A 125 31.07 36.34 6.06
N ASP A 126 30.47 37.50 5.90
CA ASP A 126 29.65 38.13 6.92
C ASP A 126 28.33 37.38 7.10
N GLU A 127 27.70 37.60 8.24
CA GLU A 127 26.42 36.97 8.59
C GLU A 127 25.32 37.33 7.57
N VAL A 128 24.69 36.31 7.07
CA VAL A 128 23.59 36.46 6.12
C VAL A 128 22.30 36.71 6.87
N LYS A 129 21.50 37.68 6.40
CA LYS A 129 20.16 37.91 6.91
C LYS A 129 19.27 36.75 6.42
N PHE A 130 18.94 35.87 7.36
CA PHE A 130 18.20 34.64 7.12
C PHE A 130 16.84 34.69 7.83
N GLU A 131 15.79 34.19 7.17
CA GLU A 131 14.46 34.10 7.77
C GLU A 131 14.47 33.09 8.94
N LYS A 132 13.57 33.28 9.91
CA LYS A 132 13.44 32.36 11.04
C LYS A 132 13.08 30.96 10.59
N ILE A 133 13.79 29.95 11.07
CA ILE A 133 13.49 28.52 10.88
C ILE A 133 13.45 27.83 12.24
N ASP A 134 12.67 26.76 12.36
CA ASP A 134 12.64 25.92 13.56
C ASP A 134 13.79 24.90 13.54
N LEU A 135 14.94 25.31 14.02
CA LEU A 135 16.11 24.43 14.16
C LEU A 135 15.93 23.36 15.23
N GLN A 136 15.09 23.59 16.24
CA GLN A 136 14.83 22.63 17.29
C GLN A 136 14.22 21.34 16.70
N CYS A 137 13.23 21.49 15.85
CA CYS A 137 12.57 20.37 15.18
C CYS A 137 13.55 19.54 14.32
N ILE A 138 14.48 20.20 13.60
CA ILE A 138 15.48 19.51 12.78
C ILE A 138 16.44 18.72 13.64
N ILE A 139 16.98 19.35 14.67
CA ILE A 139 18.05 18.76 15.48
C ILE A 139 17.53 17.59 16.32
N GLU A 140 16.30 17.67 16.81
CA GLU A 140 15.65 16.55 17.52
C GLU A 140 15.38 15.36 16.62
N ARG A 141 15.07 15.62 15.37
CA ARG A 141 14.79 14.59 14.37
C ARG A 141 16.05 13.86 13.88
N GLU A 142 17.16 14.56 13.73
CA GLU A 142 18.36 14.05 13.03
C GLU A 142 19.47 13.56 13.98
N ASN A 143 19.49 13.99 15.24
CA ASN A 143 20.66 13.78 16.12
C ASN A 143 20.62 12.57 17.05
N GLY A 144 19.53 11.82 17.12
CA GLY A 144 19.48 10.58 17.92
C GLY A 144 20.26 10.65 19.26
N GLU A 145 21.50 10.14 19.27
CA GLU A 145 22.33 9.99 20.46
C GLU A 145 23.41 11.07 20.64
N ASP A 146 23.78 11.86 19.62
CA ASP A 146 24.81 12.90 19.71
C ASP A 146 24.29 14.30 19.34
N PRO A 147 23.78 15.08 20.31
CA PRO A 147 23.21 16.41 20.06
C PRO A 147 24.21 17.47 19.59
N PHE A 148 25.49 17.15 19.52
CA PHE A 148 26.58 18.09 19.18
C PHE A 148 27.24 17.78 17.83
N ALA A 149 26.87 16.69 17.17
CA ALA A 149 27.38 16.38 15.84
C ALA A 149 26.92 17.40 14.80
N PRO A 150 27.75 17.75 13.81
CA PRO A 150 27.29 18.58 12.70
C PRO A 150 26.26 17.83 11.86
N ILE A 151 25.19 18.52 11.45
CA ILE A 151 24.10 17.97 10.64
C ILE A 151 24.15 18.58 9.26
N TYR A 152 24.07 17.75 8.23
CA TYR A 152 24.02 18.18 6.83
C TYR A 152 22.58 18.12 6.31
N LEU A 153 22.09 19.23 5.76
CA LEU A 153 20.69 19.39 5.35
C LEU A 153 20.61 19.91 3.91
N SER A 154 19.61 19.48 3.20
CA SER A 154 19.25 20.09 1.90
C SER A 154 18.42 21.37 2.11
N GLY A 155 18.43 22.24 1.11
CA GLY A 155 17.57 23.42 1.11
C GLY A 155 16.07 23.09 1.22
N SER A 156 15.65 21.93 0.73
CA SER A 156 14.28 21.44 0.90
C SER A 156 13.94 21.15 2.35
N THR A 157 14.86 20.58 3.12
CA THR A 157 14.69 20.35 4.56
C THR A 157 14.60 21.67 5.32
N ILE A 158 15.50 22.63 5.01
CA ILE A 158 15.48 23.97 5.60
C ILE A 158 14.20 24.71 5.27
N TYR A 159 13.72 24.63 4.04
CA TYR A 159 12.45 25.22 3.61
C TYR A 159 11.25 24.63 4.35
N SER A 160 11.22 23.31 4.54
CA SER A 160 10.19 22.65 5.34
C SER A 160 10.15 23.20 6.77
N CYS A 161 11.30 23.51 7.35
CA CYS A 161 11.41 24.06 8.70
C CYS A 161 11.04 25.54 8.78
N TYR A 162 11.30 26.32 7.73
CA TYR A 162 10.83 27.70 7.62
C TYR A 162 9.30 27.77 7.67
N ARG A 163 8.62 26.87 6.98
CA ARG A 163 7.15 26.81 6.99
C ARG A 163 6.55 26.33 8.31
N LEU A 164 7.30 25.61 9.13
CA LEU A 164 6.84 25.09 10.42
C LEU A 164 6.76 26.14 11.54
N LEU A 165 7.41 27.29 11.38
CA LEU A 165 7.38 28.38 12.36
C LEU A 165 6.01 29.08 12.33
N GLY A 166 5.08 28.59 13.14
CA GLY A 166 3.77 29.22 13.39
C GLY A 166 2.56 28.43 12.92
N GLN A 167 2.73 27.36 12.18
CA GLN A 167 1.61 26.48 11.80
C GLN A 167 1.82 25.06 12.34
N LYS A 168 0.87 24.60 13.14
CA LYS A 168 0.80 23.17 13.48
C LYS A 168 0.65 22.37 12.19
N LYS A 169 1.42 21.29 12.04
CA LYS A 169 1.37 20.38 10.90
C LYS A 169 0.00 19.70 10.75
N ILE A 170 -0.27 19.24 9.55
CA ILE A 170 -1.33 18.26 9.31
C ILE A 170 -0.72 16.87 9.35
N GLY A 171 -1.28 15.99 10.18
CA GLY A 171 -0.88 14.58 10.24
C GLY A 171 -1.70 13.73 9.27
N LEU A 172 -1.06 12.80 8.58
CA LEU A 172 -1.71 11.78 7.77
C LEU A 172 -1.38 10.40 8.35
N VAL A 173 -2.39 9.60 8.66
CA VAL A 173 -2.24 8.29 9.30
C VAL A 173 -2.87 7.21 8.45
N ASP A 174 -2.04 6.30 7.96
CA ASP A 174 -2.48 5.04 7.39
C ASP A 174 -2.45 3.98 8.51
N ALA A 175 -3.60 3.73 9.13
CA ALA A 175 -3.69 2.81 10.28
C ALA A 175 -3.30 1.38 9.90
N ASP A 176 -3.58 0.97 8.66
CA ASP A 176 -3.22 -0.37 8.18
C ASP A 176 -1.70 -0.53 8.01
N LEU A 177 -0.99 0.58 7.73
CA LEU A 177 0.47 0.60 7.63
C LEU A 177 1.14 0.46 9.00
N LEU A 178 0.61 1.12 10.03
CA LEU A 178 1.25 1.18 11.36
C LEU A 178 1.41 -0.19 12.02
N TYR A 179 0.46 -1.11 11.85
CA TYR A 179 0.42 -2.38 12.59
C TYR A 179 0.67 -3.64 11.77
N GLY A 180 0.69 -3.60 10.48
CA GLY A 180 0.86 -4.81 9.70
C GLY A 180 1.58 -4.59 8.39
N GLY A 181 1.72 -3.36 8.03
CA GLY A 181 2.10 -2.96 6.70
C GLY A 181 1.02 -3.32 5.67
N THR A 182 0.90 -2.52 4.65
CA THR A 182 0.04 -2.80 3.52
C THR A 182 0.88 -2.94 2.26
N ARG A 183 0.33 -3.59 1.25
CA ARG A 183 1.00 -3.70 -0.07
C ARG A 183 0.65 -2.54 -0.99
N HIS A 184 -0.32 -1.74 -0.60
CA HIS A 184 -0.86 -0.67 -1.42
C HIS A 184 -0.88 0.64 -0.65
N PRO A 185 -0.55 1.77 -1.29
CA PRO A 185 -0.72 3.07 -0.67
C PRO A 185 -2.21 3.39 -0.50
N ASN A 186 -2.55 4.16 0.53
CA ASN A 186 -3.91 4.60 0.76
C ASN A 186 -4.27 5.77 -0.17
N LEU A 187 -5.17 5.54 -1.13
CA LEU A 187 -5.53 6.54 -2.14
C LEU A 187 -6.15 7.81 -1.55
N ALA A 188 -6.96 7.68 -0.49
CA ALA A 188 -7.56 8.85 0.15
C ALA A 188 -6.48 9.76 0.74
N LEU A 189 -5.51 9.18 1.44
CA LEU A 189 -4.38 9.94 2.00
C LEU A 189 -3.48 10.52 0.91
N LEU A 190 -3.24 9.80 -0.19
CA LEU A 190 -2.50 10.36 -1.34
C LEU A 190 -3.19 11.60 -1.92
N LYS A 191 -4.53 11.58 -2.02
CA LYS A 191 -5.32 12.72 -2.53
C LYS A 191 -5.36 13.87 -1.54
N ILE A 192 -5.52 13.61 -0.26
CA ILE A 192 -5.44 14.64 0.78
C ILE A 192 -4.05 15.30 0.76
N ALA A 193 -2.98 14.51 0.68
CA ALA A 193 -1.62 15.01 0.57
C ALA A 193 -1.43 15.90 -0.67
N GLY A 194 -1.95 15.48 -1.83
CA GLY A 194 -1.93 16.28 -3.05
C GLY A 194 -2.67 17.60 -2.89
N TYR A 195 -3.85 17.58 -2.24
CA TYR A 195 -4.64 18.78 -1.98
C TYR A 195 -3.93 19.75 -1.02
N LEU A 196 -3.33 19.22 0.04
CA LEU A 196 -2.55 20.03 0.99
C LEU A 196 -1.32 20.65 0.30
N LEU A 197 -0.64 19.86 -0.53
CA LEU A 197 0.51 20.32 -1.33
C LEU A 197 0.12 21.44 -2.28
N ASP A 198 -0.99 21.29 -3.01
CA ASP A 198 -1.53 22.30 -3.93
C ASP A 198 -1.88 23.61 -3.24
N ASN A 199 -2.23 23.55 -1.96
CA ASN A 199 -2.53 24.71 -1.12
C ASN A 199 -1.35 25.17 -0.26
N ASN A 200 -0.17 24.63 -0.49
CA ASN A 200 1.05 24.96 0.27
C ASN A 200 0.91 24.70 1.79
N VAL A 201 0.17 23.69 2.20
CA VAL A 201 0.00 23.31 3.60
C VAL A 201 1.01 22.24 3.97
N SER A 202 1.74 22.42 5.08
CA SER A 202 2.69 21.44 5.59
C SER A 202 1.98 20.22 6.17
N PHE A 203 2.41 19.04 5.78
CA PHE A 203 1.89 17.77 6.28
C PHE A 203 2.99 16.72 6.39
N GLU A 204 2.73 15.65 7.13
CA GLU A 204 3.61 14.48 7.16
C GLU A 204 2.82 13.19 7.32
N LEU A 205 3.37 12.09 6.79
CA LEU A 205 2.87 10.74 7.04
C LEU A 205 3.38 10.28 8.41
N ILE A 206 2.45 10.04 9.33
CA ILE A 206 2.77 9.53 10.67
C ILE A 206 2.98 8.02 10.58
N ILE A 207 4.22 7.58 10.84
CA ILE A 207 4.60 6.17 10.82
C ILE A 207 5.03 5.65 12.21
N ASP A 208 5.07 6.52 13.21
CA ASP A 208 5.33 6.17 14.60
C ASP A 208 4.01 5.99 15.36
N PRO A 209 3.70 4.78 15.87
CA PRO A 209 2.50 4.53 16.66
C PRO A 209 2.48 5.25 18.02
N HIS A 210 3.62 5.78 18.48
CA HIS A 210 3.77 6.49 19.75
C HIS A 210 3.98 8.01 19.57
N VAL A 211 3.66 8.55 18.41
CA VAL A 211 3.85 9.97 18.10
C VAL A 211 3.11 10.88 19.08
N ASP A 212 3.76 11.97 19.48
CA ASP A 212 3.07 13.07 20.18
C ASP A 212 2.15 13.82 19.21
N THR A 213 0.85 13.65 19.41
CA THR A 213 -0.15 14.27 18.55
C THR A 213 -0.39 15.74 18.83
N THR A 214 0.18 16.34 19.90
CA THR A 214 -0.02 17.76 20.26
C THR A 214 0.58 18.72 19.22
N GLN A 215 1.58 18.24 18.45
CA GLN A 215 2.22 18.99 17.37
C GLN A 215 1.35 19.15 16.11
N TYR A 216 0.20 18.45 16.02
CA TYR A 216 -0.68 18.54 14.86
C TYR A 216 -1.91 19.38 15.15
N TYR A 217 -2.27 20.20 14.16
CA TYR A 217 -3.52 20.94 14.16
C TYR A 217 -4.71 20.04 13.80
N ARG A 218 -4.54 19.22 12.76
CA ARG A 218 -5.52 18.27 12.24
C ARG A 218 -4.83 16.97 11.87
N ILE A 219 -5.49 15.84 12.05
CA ILE A 219 -4.99 14.52 11.65
C ILE A 219 -6.07 13.84 10.81
N TYR A 220 -5.71 13.44 9.59
CA TYR A 220 -6.55 12.61 8.72
C TYR A 220 -6.07 11.16 8.85
N MET A 221 -6.95 10.30 9.36
CA MET A 221 -6.64 8.90 9.62
C MET A 221 -7.53 7.99 8.77
N SER A 222 -6.92 7.10 8.00
CA SER A 222 -7.62 6.12 7.18
C SER A 222 -7.38 4.71 7.70
N ARG A 223 -8.46 3.92 7.79
CA ARG A 223 -8.46 2.49 8.10
C ARG A 223 -9.35 1.75 7.11
N VAL A 224 -8.74 0.85 6.32
CA VAL A 224 -9.44 0.11 5.26
C VAL A 224 -9.93 -1.26 5.77
N PHE A 225 -9.11 -1.96 6.57
CA PHE A 225 -9.44 -3.29 7.06
C PHE A 225 -10.10 -3.26 8.44
N THR A 226 -11.15 -4.03 8.61
CA THR A 226 -11.92 -4.14 9.86
C THR A 226 -11.13 -4.74 11.02
N PHE A 227 -10.16 -5.61 10.71
CA PHE A 227 -9.28 -6.25 11.70
C PHE A 227 -8.09 -5.38 12.13
N THR A 228 -7.84 -4.24 11.46
CA THR A 228 -6.78 -3.31 11.87
C THR A 228 -7.16 -2.60 13.16
N LYS A 229 -6.26 -2.64 14.14
CA LYS A 229 -6.44 -1.94 15.41
C LYS A 229 -6.35 -0.43 15.23
N GLU A 230 -7.08 0.31 16.03
CA GLU A 230 -6.91 1.75 16.12
C GLU A 230 -5.57 2.09 16.78
N PRO A 231 -4.85 3.12 16.31
CA PRO A 231 -3.61 3.56 16.94
C PRO A 231 -3.83 4.00 18.40
N GLU A 232 -2.87 3.67 19.27
CA GLU A 232 -2.94 3.96 20.71
C GLU A 232 -3.08 5.46 20.99
N PHE A 233 -2.40 6.30 20.21
CA PHE A 233 -2.53 7.76 20.34
C PHE A 233 -3.94 8.28 20.03
N TYR A 234 -4.77 7.52 19.31
CA TYR A 234 -6.17 7.85 19.08
C TYR A 234 -7.09 7.17 20.10
N SER A 235 -6.88 5.89 20.39
CA SER A 235 -7.72 5.15 21.35
C SER A 235 -7.65 5.77 22.76
N ASN A 236 -6.46 6.23 23.17
CA ASN A 236 -6.21 6.82 24.48
C ASN A 236 -6.48 8.33 24.53
N ALA A 237 -6.78 8.98 23.38
CA ALA A 237 -7.04 10.40 23.33
C ALA A 237 -8.37 10.75 24.03
N SER A 238 -8.38 11.88 24.73
CA SER A 238 -9.59 12.46 25.30
C SER A 238 -10.58 12.91 24.21
N ASP A 239 -11.84 13.08 24.54
CA ASP A 239 -12.85 13.56 23.58
C ASP A 239 -12.50 14.94 22.99
N SER A 240 -11.80 15.77 23.74
CA SER A 240 -11.30 17.06 23.27
C SER A 240 -10.21 16.88 22.20
N GLU A 241 -9.28 15.96 22.42
CA GLU A 241 -8.21 15.66 21.49
C GLU A 241 -8.70 14.95 20.23
N LYS A 242 -9.72 14.08 20.36
CA LYS A 242 -10.35 13.39 19.22
C LYS A 242 -10.95 14.34 18.20
N LYS A 243 -11.34 15.56 18.58
CA LYS A 243 -11.89 16.58 17.67
C LYS A 243 -10.93 16.97 16.53
N LYS A 244 -9.62 16.83 16.74
CA LYS A 244 -8.64 17.12 15.67
C LYS A 244 -8.48 15.98 14.66
N PHE A 245 -9.05 14.80 14.92
CA PHE A 245 -8.98 13.68 14.01
C PHE A 245 -10.19 13.65 13.07
N GLN A 246 -9.92 13.47 11.80
CA GLN A 246 -10.91 13.09 10.81
C GLN A 246 -10.61 11.65 10.39
N CYS A 247 -11.44 10.73 10.86
CA CYS A 247 -11.30 9.31 10.57
C CYS A 247 -12.17 8.92 9.39
N GLY A 248 -11.66 8.01 8.53
CA GLY A 248 -12.39 7.51 7.37
C GLY A 248 -11.86 6.17 6.89
N GLY A 249 -12.60 5.57 5.95
CA GLY A 249 -12.27 4.30 5.31
C GLY A 249 -13.19 3.15 5.71
N THR A 250 -13.25 2.14 4.84
CA THR A 250 -14.19 1.01 4.93
C THR A 250 -14.10 0.24 6.25
N GLY A 251 -12.94 0.22 6.91
CA GLY A 251 -12.73 -0.43 8.20
C GLY A 251 -13.59 0.11 9.35
N TYR A 252 -14.19 1.29 9.19
CA TYR A 252 -15.06 1.87 10.21
C TYR A 252 -16.53 1.46 10.07
N TYR A 253 -16.97 0.94 8.90
CA TYR A 253 -18.38 0.63 8.67
C TYR A 253 -18.66 -0.73 8.00
N ALA A 254 -17.65 -1.43 7.50
CA ALA A 254 -17.90 -2.67 6.73
C ALA A 254 -18.55 -3.79 7.57
N ASN A 255 -18.18 -3.93 8.84
CA ASN A 255 -18.61 -5.01 9.75
C ASN A 255 -19.68 -4.60 10.75
N VAL A 256 -20.46 -3.56 10.50
CA VAL A 256 -21.56 -3.19 11.38
C VAL A 256 -22.73 -4.17 11.24
N LYS A 257 -23.46 -4.41 12.35
CA LYS A 257 -24.46 -5.49 12.46
C LYS A 257 -25.76 -5.18 11.72
N THR A 258 -26.13 -3.90 11.57
CA THR A 258 -27.41 -3.51 10.98
C THR A 258 -27.23 -2.69 9.72
N VAL A 259 -28.16 -2.83 8.76
CA VAL A 259 -28.19 -2.05 7.53
C VAL A 259 -28.32 -0.54 7.83
N LYS A 260 -29.07 -0.18 8.85
CA LYS A 260 -29.24 1.22 9.26
C LYS A 260 -27.91 1.83 9.71
N GLU A 261 -27.22 1.15 10.63
CA GLU A 261 -25.91 1.61 11.13
C GLU A 261 -24.86 1.66 10.00
N PHE A 262 -24.88 0.67 9.09
CA PHE A 262 -23.99 0.66 7.93
C PHE A 262 -24.21 1.90 7.05
N ARG A 263 -25.47 2.24 6.77
CA ARG A 263 -25.81 3.41 5.95
C ARG A 263 -25.36 4.69 6.64
N GLU A 264 -25.68 4.86 7.91
CA GLU A 264 -25.32 6.07 8.68
C GLU A 264 -23.80 6.28 8.75
N LYS A 265 -23.04 5.24 9.08
CA LYS A 265 -21.57 5.33 9.19
C LYS A 265 -20.91 5.53 7.81
N ARG A 266 -21.43 4.90 6.77
CA ARG A 266 -20.91 5.07 5.42
C ARG A 266 -21.19 6.47 4.88
N GLU A 267 -22.38 7.02 5.10
CA GLU A 267 -22.71 8.40 4.74
C GLU A 267 -21.85 9.40 5.51
N ALA A 268 -21.59 9.15 6.79
CA ALA A 268 -20.68 9.96 7.59
C ALA A 268 -19.24 9.92 7.05
N ASP A 269 -18.75 8.76 6.65
CA ASP A 269 -17.44 8.61 6.02
C ASP A 269 -17.34 9.34 4.68
N MET A 270 -18.31 9.14 3.79
CA MET A 270 -18.33 9.77 2.46
C MET A 270 -18.46 11.29 2.52
N ASN A 271 -19.22 11.81 3.47
CA ASN A 271 -19.47 13.24 3.64
C ASN A 271 -18.46 13.92 4.57
N GLY A 272 -17.75 13.16 5.40
CA GLY A 272 -16.87 13.68 6.44
C GLY A 272 -15.73 14.51 5.87
N LEU A 273 -15.00 13.94 4.91
CA LEU A 273 -13.83 14.59 4.33
C LEU A 273 -14.18 15.81 3.46
N PRO A 274 -15.14 15.75 2.51
CA PRO A 274 -15.58 16.92 1.75
C PRO A 274 -16.17 18.02 2.61
N ASN A 275 -16.75 17.69 3.77
CA ASN A 275 -17.34 18.64 4.70
C ASN A 275 -16.39 19.06 5.83
N ASP A 276 -15.15 18.60 5.84
CA ASP A 276 -14.19 19.01 6.85
C ASP A 276 -14.00 20.53 6.87
N PRO A 277 -14.21 21.20 8.03
CA PRO A 277 -14.15 22.65 8.12
C PRO A 277 -12.81 23.23 7.71
N TYR A 278 -11.71 22.53 8.02
CA TYR A 278 -10.37 22.99 7.66
C TYR A 278 -10.14 22.91 6.15
N LEU A 279 -10.45 21.77 5.52
CA LEU A 279 -10.27 21.64 4.07
C LEU A 279 -11.16 22.62 3.28
N LYS A 280 -12.32 23.01 3.82
CA LYS A 280 -13.19 24.04 3.22
C LYS A 280 -12.60 25.45 3.26
N THR A 281 -11.60 25.72 4.08
CA THR A 281 -10.86 27.00 4.04
C THR A 281 -9.90 27.09 2.86
N LEU A 282 -9.58 25.96 2.23
CA LEU A 282 -8.67 25.84 1.11
C LEU A 282 -9.45 25.73 -0.21
N THR A 283 -8.80 26.09 -1.32
CA THR A 283 -9.44 26.07 -2.65
C THR A 283 -8.85 24.96 -3.51
N CYS A 284 -9.70 24.16 -4.11
CA CYS A 284 -9.29 23.15 -5.08
C CYS A 284 -8.87 23.81 -6.40
N LYS A 285 -7.60 23.74 -6.77
CA LYS A 285 -7.05 24.34 -8.00
C LYS A 285 -7.75 23.85 -9.28
N GLN A 286 -8.21 22.60 -9.30
CA GLN A 286 -8.81 21.98 -10.48
C GLN A 286 -10.28 22.34 -10.68
N SER A 287 -11.02 22.56 -9.60
CA SER A 287 -12.46 22.89 -9.64
C SER A 287 -12.77 24.35 -9.32
N GLY A 288 -11.84 25.08 -8.71
CA GLY A 288 -12.06 26.44 -8.19
C GLY A 288 -13.02 26.49 -6.99
N GLN A 289 -13.43 25.36 -6.44
CA GLN A 289 -14.35 25.25 -5.31
C GLN A 289 -13.61 25.15 -3.98
N HIS A 290 -14.23 25.60 -2.91
CA HIS A 290 -13.71 25.38 -1.57
C HIS A 290 -13.89 23.92 -1.15
N GLY A 291 -12.87 23.36 -0.54
CA GLY A 291 -12.83 21.97 -0.13
C GLY A 291 -12.24 21.03 -1.20
N ILE A 292 -11.92 19.82 -0.76
CA ILE A 292 -11.30 18.81 -1.63
C ILE A 292 -12.31 18.16 -2.57
N ASP A 293 -12.00 18.15 -3.86
CA ASP A 293 -12.70 17.32 -4.85
C ASP A 293 -11.97 15.98 -5.02
N MET A 294 -12.45 14.96 -4.31
CA MET A 294 -11.83 13.63 -4.31
C MET A 294 -11.80 12.96 -5.69
N ALA A 295 -12.69 13.33 -6.63
CA ALA A 295 -12.66 12.78 -7.98
C ALA A 295 -11.53 13.39 -8.81
N ARG A 296 -11.32 14.70 -8.69
CA ARG A 296 -10.38 15.47 -9.53
C ARG A 296 -8.98 15.62 -8.94
N GLN A 297 -8.85 15.50 -7.61
CA GLN A 297 -7.57 15.72 -6.95
C GLN A 297 -6.51 14.72 -7.40
N MET A 298 -5.39 15.21 -7.93
CA MET A 298 -4.21 14.40 -8.24
C MET A 298 -3.61 13.84 -6.94
N PRO A 299 -3.37 12.52 -6.86
CA PRO A 299 -2.68 11.91 -5.73
C PRO A 299 -1.22 12.37 -5.63
N PHE A 300 -0.74 12.65 -4.42
CA PHE A 300 0.68 12.86 -4.17
C PHE A 300 1.39 11.53 -3.94
N TYR A 301 1.92 10.94 -5.00
CA TYR A 301 2.49 9.59 -4.99
C TYR A 301 3.78 9.46 -4.18
N ASP A 302 4.45 10.55 -3.85
CA ASP A 302 5.68 10.55 -3.03
C ASP A 302 5.41 10.54 -1.51
N LEU A 303 4.13 10.52 -1.07
CA LEU A 303 3.75 10.51 0.34
C LEU A 303 4.45 9.41 1.16
N TYR A 304 4.64 8.24 0.58
CA TYR A 304 5.25 7.07 1.25
C TYR A 304 6.77 6.94 0.98
N LYS A 305 7.39 7.87 0.25
CA LYS A 305 8.77 7.76 -0.23
C LYS A 305 9.78 7.54 0.89
N GLU A 306 9.71 8.33 1.95
CA GLU A 306 10.61 8.20 3.10
C GLU A 306 10.43 6.87 3.84
N TYR A 307 9.19 6.45 4.03
CA TYR A 307 8.88 5.13 4.61
C TYR A 307 9.49 4.01 3.78
N ILE A 308 9.28 4.02 2.47
CA ILE A 308 9.79 2.99 1.57
C ILE A 308 11.32 2.98 1.57
N GLN A 309 11.96 4.15 1.51
CA GLN A 309 13.42 4.24 1.55
C GLN A 309 13.98 3.61 2.83
N LYS A 310 13.41 3.91 4.00
CA LYS A 310 13.80 3.28 5.27
C LYS A 310 13.67 1.75 5.23
N GLN A 311 12.62 1.23 4.59
CA GLN A 311 12.44 -0.22 4.45
C GLN A 311 13.47 -0.85 3.50
N LEU A 312 13.81 -0.18 2.41
CA LEU A 312 14.85 -0.63 1.47
C LEU A 312 16.22 -0.62 2.13
N ASP A 313 16.54 0.43 2.87
CA ASP A 313 17.79 0.56 3.65
C ASP A 313 17.89 -0.53 4.74
N ALA A 314 16.75 -0.96 5.30
CA ALA A 314 16.64 -2.11 6.19
C ALA A 314 16.69 -3.48 5.48
N GLY A 315 17.01 -3.53 4.18
CA GLY A 315 17.19 -4.76 3.41
C GLY A 315 15.91 -5.40 2.87
N GLN A 316 14.77 -4.69 2.91
CA GLN A 316 13.55 -5.20 2.28
C GLN A 316 13.65 -5.13 0.76
N LYS A 317 13.03 -6.09 0.06
CA LYS A 317 13.07 -6.15 -1.40
C LYS A 317 12.14 -5.12 -2.04
N ARG A 318 12.61 -4.44 -3.10
CA ARG A 318 11.83 -3.45 -3.86
C ARG A 318 10.50 -3.98 -4.39
N GLU A 319 10.46 -5.27 -4.77
CA GLU A 319 9.26 -5.93 -5.30
C GLU A 319 8.07 -5.90 -4.33
N LYS A 320 8.36 -5.85 -3.02
CA LYS A 320 7.32 -5.71 -1.97
C LYS A 320 6.60 -4.36 -2.06
N TYR A 321 7.28 -3.33 -2.57
CA TYR A 321 6.80 -1.94 -2.63
C TYR A 321 6.46 -1.46 -4.05
N LYS A 322 6.41 -2.37 -5.03
CA LYS A 322 6.13 -2.01 -6.43
C LYS A 322 4.82 -1.23 -6.61
N ASP A 323 3.79 -1.54 -5.80
CA ASP A 323 2.50 -0.87 -5.89
C ASP A 323 2.56 0.60 -5.44
N TYR A 324 3.50 0.92 -4.54
CA TYR A 324 3.79 2.29 -4.14
C TYR A 324 4.64 3.05 -5.16
N LEU A 325 5.53 2.33 -5.87
CA LEU A 325 6.57 2.93 -6.69
C LEU A 325 6.21 3.00 -8.17
N ASP A 326 5.51 1.96 -8.69
CA ASP A 326 5.36 1.74 -10.12
C ASP A 326 3.93 1.98 -10.63
N PHE A 327 2.95 2.13 -9.73
CA PHE A 327 1.54 2.27 -10.11
C PHE A 327 0.94 3.61 -9.74
N SER A 328 0.24 4.21 -10.71
CA SER A 328 -0.79 5.21 -10.43
C SER A 328 -2.08 4.50 -10.01
N ILE A 329 -2.86 5.08 -9.12
CA ILE A 329 -4.04 4.43 -8.55
C ILE A 329 -5.25 5.36 -8.64
N GLY A 330 -6.39 4.84 -9.09
CA GLY A 330 -7.62 5.60 -9.15
C GLY A 330 -8.84 4.78 -9.53
N PHE A 331 -9.95 5.49 -9.71
CA PHE A 331 -11.23 4.94 -10.12
C PHE A 331 -11.73 5.68 -11.36
N LEU A 332 -12.01 4.98 -12.44
CA LEU A 332 -12.71 5.54 -13.58
C LEU A 332 -14.22 5.61 -13.30
N THR A 333 -14.73 4.60 -12.61
CA THR A 333 -16.14 4.46 -12.22
C THR A 333 -16.26 4.09 -10.74
N ARG A 334 -17.41 4.38 -10.15
CA ARG A 334 -17.75 4.01 -8.78
C ARG A 334 -19.13 3.37 -8.76
N LYS A 335 -19.40 2.64 -7.66
CA LYS A 335 -20.65 1.95 -7.35
C LYS A 335 -20.84 0.63 -8.10
N CYS A 336 -21.76 -0.19 -7.59
CA CYS A 336 -22.13 -1.47 -8.15
C CYS A 336 -23.59 -1.78 -7.81
N TYR A 337 -24.36 -2.31 -8.74
CA TYR A 337 -25.78 -2.64 -8.55
C TYR A 337 -26.03 -4.10 -8.10
N ARG A 338 -24.98 -4.88 -7.89
CA ARG A 338 -25.12 -6.33 -7.59
C ARG A 338 -25.63 -6.66 -6.19
N HIS A 339 -25.56 -5.73 -5.24
CA HIS A 339 -26.04 -5.89 -3.86
C HIS A 339 -25.55 -7.15 -3.14
N CYS A 340 -24.33 -7.62 -3.42
CA CYS A 340 -23.78 -8.81 -2.78
C CYS A 340 -23.74 -8.60 -1.26
N PRO A 341 -24.36 -9.50 -0.44
CA PRO A 341 -24.59 -9.23 0.99
C PRO A 341 -23.31 -9.10 1.82
N PHE A 342 -22.22 -9.68 1.36
CA PHE A 342 -20.89 -9.60 1.98
C PHE A 342 -20.07 -8.39 1.51
N CYS A 343 -20.52 -7.67 0.47
CA CYS A 343 -19.78 -6.60 -0.16
C CYS A 343 -20.00 -5.25 0.53
N VAL A 344 -18.97 -4.41 0.58
CA VAL A 344 -19.05 -3.03 1.07
C VAL A 344 -19.99 -2.16 0.20
N ASN A 345 -20.22 -2.55 -1.07
CA ASN A 345 -21.08 -1.85 -2.02
C ASN A 345 -22.52 -2.38 -2.03
N LYS A 346 -22.94 -3.17 -1.05
CA LYS A 346 -24.26 -3.83 -0.97
C LYS A 346 -25.49 -2.90 -0.99
N LEU A 347 -25.28 -1.61 -0.74
CA LEU A 347 -26.35 -0.60 -0.75
C LEU A 347 -26.22 0.42 -1.89
N GLU A 348 -25.34 0.17 -2.86
CA GLU A 348 -25.15 1.07 -4.00
C GLU A 348 -26.09 0.72 -5.15
N ASP A 349 -26.52 1.74 -5.88
CA ASP A 349 -27.34 1.60 -7.07
C ASP A 349 -26.60 2.09 -8.31
N GLY A 350 -26.58 1.25 -9.35
CA GLY A 350 -25.96 1.56 -10.62
C GLY A 350 -24.44 1.63 -10.60
N VAL A 351 -23.88 2.07 -11.72
CA VAL A 351 -22.45 2.39 -11.89
C VAL A 351 -22.37 3.79 -12.50
N VAL A 352 -21.54 4.64 -11.93
CA VAL A 352 -21.42 6.04 -12.35
C VAL A 352 -19.97 6.39 -12.72
N PRO A 353 -19.74 7.25 -13.72
CA PRO A 353 -18.43 7.83 -13.97
C PRO A 353 -17.91 8.54 -12.72
N TYR A 354 -16.59 8.51 -12.48
CA TYR A 354 -16.02 9.14 -11.30
C TYR A 354 -14.84 10.06 -11.62
N SER A 355 -13.68 9.52 -11.98
CA SER A 355 -12.52 10.32 -12.33
C SER A 355 -12.13 10.13 -13.78
N LYS A 356 -11.63 11.19 -14.41
CA LYS A 356 -10.89 11.04 -15.66
C LYS A 356 -9.50 10.48 -15.35
N LEU A 357 -8.93 9.70 -16.28
CA LEU A 357 -7.61 9.10 -16.11
C LEU A 357 -6.53 10.16 -15.80
N GLU A 358 -6.57 11.30 -16.47
CA GLU A 358 -5.63 12.42 -16.32
C GLU A 358 -5.61 13.03 -14.91
N TRP A 359 -6.62 12.78 -14.09
CA TRP A 359 -6.72 13.30 -12.71
C TRP A 359 -6.00 12.45 -11.67
N PHE A 360 -5.48 11.28 -12.08
CA PHE A 360 -4.74 10.41 -11.17
C PHE A 360 -3.58 9.64 -11.84
N TYR A 361 -3.45 9.71 -13.17
CA TYR A 361 -2.36 9.04 -13.87
C TYR A 361 -1.11 9.91 -13.90
N ASP A 362 -0.09 9.51 -13.17
CA ASP A 362 1.26 10.06 -13.29
C ASP A 362 2.02 9.31 -14.40
N LYS A 363 2.32 10.00 -15.50
CA LYS A 363 3.04 9.45 -16.66
C LYS A 363 4.47 8.98 -16.35
N LYS A 364 5.04 9.39 -15.21
CA LYS A 364 6.34 8.87 -14.72
C LYS A 364 6.23 7.44 -14.21
N ARG A 365 5.02 6.95 -13.93
CA ARG A 365 4.74 5.61 -13.43
C ARG A 365 4.37 4.67 -14.57
N PRO A 366 5.00 3.49 -14.67
CA PRO A 366 4.82 2.59 -15.81
C PRO A 366 3.42 1.96 -15.91
N HIS A 367 2.66 1.92 -14.81
CA HIS A 367 1.40 1.19 -14.73
C HIS A 367 0.30 1.98 -14.02
N VAL A 368 -0.96 1.57 -14.28
CA VAL A 368 -2.14 2.09 -13.58
C VAL A 368 -2.90 0.95 -12.90
N TYR A 369 -3.29 1.13 -11.64
CA TYR A 369 -4.28 0.32 -10.96
C TYR A 369 -5.64 1.02 -10.96
N PHE A 370 -6.62 0.37 -11.54
CA PHE A 370 -8.01 0.75 -11.41
C PHE A 370 -8.64 -0.03 -10.25
N TRP A 371 -9.18 0.69 -9.30
CA TRP A 371 -9.86 0.11 -8.14
C TRP A 371 -11.38 0.17 -8.29
N ASP A 372 -11.85 0.25 -9.52
CA ASP A 372 -13.26 0.33 -9.88
C ASP A 372 -14.08 -0.78 -9.24
N ASP A 373 -15.25 -0.42 -8.73
CA ASP A 373 -16.15 -1.36 -8.05
C ASP A 373 -16.80 -2.34 -9.03
N ASN A 374 -17.19 -1.86 -10.24
CA ASN A 374 -17.73 -2.69 -11.32
C ASN A 374 -17.64 -1.95 -12.68
N PHE A 375 -16.44 -1.85 -13.23
CA PHE A 375 -16.19 -1.09 -14.45
C PHE A 375 -17.00 -1.59 -15.67
N LEU A 376 -17.07 -2.92 -15.86
CA LEU A 376 -17.73 -3.49 -17.02
C LEU A 376 -19.26 -3.28 -17.05
N ALA A 377 -19.86 -2.97 -15.89
CA ALA A 377 -21.28 -2.65 -15.79
C ALA A 377 -21.60 -1.16 -16.04
N ALA A 378 -20.60 -0.35 -16.33
CA ALA A 378 -20.82 1.04 -16.75
C ALA A 378 -21.52 1.08 -18.12
N LYS A 379 -22.20 2.19 -18.42
CA LYS A 379 -22.82 2.40 -19.73
C LYS A 379 -21.79 2.35 -20.86
N TYR A 380 -22.22 1.97 -22.04
CA TYR A 380 -21.38 1.83 -23.23
C TYR A 380 -20.55 3.10 -23.51
N GLU A 381 -21.18 4.28 -23.39
CA GLU A 381 -20.56 5.59 -23.62
C GLU A 381 -19.51 5.93 -22.55
N VAL A 382 -19.46 5.18 -21.46
CA VAL A 382 -18.48 5.36 -20.36
C VAL A 382 -17.32 4.40 -20.52
N TRP A 383 -17.57 3.08 -20.57
CA TRP A 383 -16.48 2.10 -20.56
C TRP A 383 -15.71 2.02 -21.89
N LYS A 384 -16.41 2.14 -23.04
CA LYS A 384 -15.77 1.98 -24.35
C LYS A 384 -14.72 3.03 -24.65
N PRO A 385 -14.98 4.35 -24.53
CA PRO A 385 -13.96 5.37 -24.76
C PRO A 385 -12.76 5.22 -23.82
N GLN A 386 -12.97 4.78 -22.58
CA GLN A 386 -11.87 4.56 -21.62
C GLN A 386 -10.97 3.41 -22.05
N LEU A 387 -11.55 2.25 -22.43
CA LEU A 387 -10.77 1.13 -22.96
C LEU A 387 -10.07 1.48 -24.26
N GLN A 388 -10.74 2.20 -25.17
CA GLN A 388 -10.14 2.63 -26.44
C GLN A 388 -8.95 3.54 -26.19
N TYR A 389 -9.07 4.50 -25.27
CA TYR A 389 -7.96 5.39 -24.90
C TYR A 389 -6.75 4.62 -24.35
N LEU A 390 -6.99 3.62 -23.49
CA LEU A 390 -5.93 2.77 -22.93
C LEU A 390 -5.21 1.95 -24.00
N ILE A 391 -5.95 1.46 -25.01
CA ILE A 391 -5.42 0.71 -26.16
C ILE A 391 -4.59 1.64 -27.04
N ASP A 392 -5.16 2.77 -27.48
CA ASP A 392 -4.54 3.70 -28.43
C ASP A 392 -3.22 4.30 -27.89
N HIS A 393 -3.16 4.54 -26.59
CA HIS A 393 -1.97 5.08 -25.91
C HIS A 393 -1.06 4.00 -25.31
N ASN A 394 -1.36 2.71 -25.56
CA ASN A 394 -0.58 1.57 -25.06
C ASN A 394 -0.29 1.64 -23.52
N ILE A 395 -1.28 2.12 -22.76
CA ILE A 395 -1.15 2.28 -21.30
C ILE A 395 -1.24 0.92 -20.63
N SER A 396 -0.26 0.62 -19.78
CA SER A 396 -0.22 -0.62 -19.01
C SER A 396 -1.05 -0.48 -17.74
N PHE A 397 -2.02 -1.39 -17.51
CA PHE A 397 -2.93 -1.29 -16.38
C PHE A 397 -3.43 -2.63 -15.85
N GLN A 398 -4.08 -2.61 -14.69
CA GLN A 398 -4.81 -3.73 -14.12
C GLN A 398 -6.04 -3.24 -13.34
N PHE A 399 -7.17 -3.96 -13.45
CA PHE A 399 -8.29 -3.83 -12.52
C PHE A 399 -8.03 -4.66 -11.27
N ARG A 400 -8.04 -4.03 -10.12
CA ARG A 400 -7.55 -4.62 -8.87
C ARG A 400 -8.62 -5.31 -8.04
N GLN A 401 -9.89 -4.84 -8.13
CA GLN A 401 -11.01 -5.38 -7.37
C GLN A 401 -11.67 -6.60 -8.04
N GLY A 402 -11.26 -6.93 -9.26
CA GLY A 402 -11.92 -7.93 -10.11
C GLY A 402 -12.99 -7.30 -11.01
N LEU A 403 -13.25 -7.99 -12.10
CA LEU A 403 -14.24 -7.59 -13.10
C LEU A 403 -15.49 -8.46 -12.96
N ASP A 404 -16.64 -7.91 -13.28
CA ASP A 404 -17.92 -8.66 -13.32
C ASP A 404 -18.08 -9.33 -14.70
N GLU A 405 -17.61 -10.56 -14.83
CA GLU A 405 -17.63 -11.31 -16.08
C GLU A 405 -19.04 -11.55 -16.62
N ARG A 406 -20.07 -11.53 -15.76
CA ARG A 406 -21.48 -11.68 -16.18
C ARG A 406 -21.86 -10.62 -17.21
N GLN A 407 -21.19 -9.45 -17.19
CA GLN A 407 -21.40 -8.40 -18.19
C GLN A 407 -21.06 -8.86 -19.61
N LEU A 408 -20.15 -9.80 -19.78
CA LEU A 408 -19.85 -10.38 -21.09
C LEU A 408 -21.02 -11.16 -21.68
N ALA A 409 -21.92 -11.69 -20.84
CA ALA A 409 -23.11 -12.43 -21.28
C ALA A 409 -24.42 -11.65 -21.15
N GLU A 410 -24.48 -10.63 -20.27
CA GLU A 410 -25.69 -9.80 -20.06
C GLU A 410 -25.74 -8.60 -21.00
N SER A 411 -24.58 -8.01 -21.31
CA SER A 411 -24.53 -6.82 -22.16
C SER A 411 -24.65 -7.17 -23.64
N PRO A 412 -25.39 -6.40 -24.43
CA PRO A 412 -25.41 -6.55 -25.90
C PRO A 412 -24.03 -6.29 -26.53
N HIS A 413 -23.10 -5.68 -25.80
CA HIS A 413 -21.74 -5.38 -26.22
C HIS A 413 -20.69 -6.34 -25.64
N GLY A 414 -21.09 -7.48 -25.06
CA GLY A 414 -20.18 -8.37 -24.34
C GLY A 414 -19.04 -8.94 -25.20
N GLU A 415 -19.33 -9.33 -26.45
CA GLU A 415 -18.29 -9.78 -27.40
C GLU A 415 -17.29 -8.67 -27.74
N GLU A 416 -17.79 -7.44 -27.99
CA GLU A 416 -16.92 -6.28 -28.23
C GLU A 416 -16.04 -5.97 -27.01
N MET A 417 -16.63 -6.03 -25.82
CA MET A 417 -15.93 -5.80 -24.55
C MET A 417 -14.80 -6.81 -24.36
N ALA A 418 -15.06 -8.10 -24.58
CA ALA A 418 -14.03 -9.15 -24.47
C ALA A 418 -12.90 -8.93 -25.49
N ARG A 419 -13.26 -8.62 -26.75
CA ARG A 419 -12.29 -8.33 -27.80
C ARG A 419 -11.41 -7.14 -27.46
N MET A 420 -12.00 -6.02 -27.00
CA MET A 420 -11.24 -4.85 -26.60
C MET A 420 -10.30 -5.14 -25.42
N LEU A 421 -10.77 -5.85 -24.39
CA LEU A 421 -9.91 -6.28 -23.28
C LEU A 421 -8.74 -7.14 -23.74
N SER A 422 -8.93 -8.00 -24.76
CA SER A 422 -7.84 -8.82 -25.32
C SER A 422 -6.73 -8.01 -25.97
N GLN A 423 -7.04 -6.82 -26.48
CA GLN A 423 -6.10 -5.91 -27.14
C GLN A 423 -5.33 -5.02 -26.16
N THR A 424 -5.75 -4.97 -24.90
CA THR A 424 -5.11 -4.11 -23.90
C THR A 424 -3.75 -4.62 -23.44
N LYS A 425 -2.90 -3.71 -22.99
CA LYS A 425 -1.65 -4.00 -22.27
C LYS A 425 -1.95 -4.25 -20.80
N TYR A 426 -2.63 -5.35 -20.52
CA TYR A 426 -3.04 -5.70 -19.16
C TYR A 426 -1.90 -6.33 -18.36
N VAL A 427 -1.74 -5.93 -17.09
CA VAL A 427 -0.70 -6.44 -16.17
C VAL A 427 -1.22 -7.67 -15.44
N GLY A 428 -0.53 -8.79 -15.59
CA GLY A 428 -0.89 -10.05 -14.93
C GLY A 428 -2.15 -10.72 -15.46
N ASP A 429 -2.82 -11.51 -14.63
CA ASP A 429 -4.05 -12.22 -14.98
C ASP A 429 -5.25 -11.27 -14.93
N PHE A 430 -6.21 -11.45 -15.85
CA PHE A 430 -7.54 -10.88 -15.68
C PHE A 430 -8.23 -11.54 -14.49
N ILE A 431 -8.79 -10.73 -13.60
CA ILE A 431 -9.43 -11.20 -12.38
C ILE A 431 -10.93 -10.97 -12.50
N PHE A 432 -11.68 -12.04 -12.38
CA PHE A 432 -13.16 -12.05 -12.34
C PHE A 432 -13.67 -12.59 -11.01
N ALA A 433 -14.98 -12.70 -10.84
CA ALA A 433 -15.58 -13.20 -9.61
C ALA A 433 -16.65 -14.27 -9.91
N PHE A 434 -16.57 -15.43 -9.22
CA PHE A 434 -17.61 -16.47 -9.26
C PHE A 434 -18.04 -16.79 -7.83
N ASP A 435 -18.81 -15.89 -7.21
CA ASP A 435 -19.11 -15.95 -5.78
C ASP A 435 -20.35 -16.80 -5.44
N ASN A 436 -21.30 -16.94 -6.36
CA ASN A 436 -22.54 -17.68 -6.11
C ASN A 436 -22.76 -18.78 -7.16
N TRP A 437 -23.12 -19.97 -6.69
CA TRP A 437 -23.47 -21.10 -7.56
C TRP A 437 -24.70 -20.84 -8.46
N LYS A 438 -25.65 -20.03 -7.98
CA LYS A 438 -26.83 -19.62 -8.78
C LYS A 438 -26.47 -18.91 -10.09
N ASP A 439 -25.30 -18.30 -10.17
CA ASP A 439 -24.85 -17.54 -11.34
C ASP A 439 -24.12 -18.43 -12.38
N ARG A 440 -24.00 -19.77 -12.16
CA ARG A 440 -23.23 -20.69 -13.01
C ARG A 440 -23.57 -20.60 -14.50
N ASP A 441 -24.86 -20.57 -14.84
CA ASP A 441 -25.30 -20.61 -16.25
C ASP A 441 -24.88 -19.34 -17.02
N ILE A 442 -24.95 -18.19 -16.35
CA ILE A 442 -24.51 -16.92 -16.94
C ILE A 442 -23.00 -16.83 -17.00
N ILE A 443 -22.30 -17.33 -15.98
CA ILE A 443 -20.84 -17.36 -15.94
C ILE A 443 -20.30 -18.30 -17.02
N GLU A 444 -20.90 -19.46 -17.24
CA GLU A 444 -20.48 -20.35 -18.34
C GLU A 444 -20.67 -19.70 -19.71
N ARG A 445 -21.77 -18.97 -19.95
CA ARG A 445 -21.92 -18.18 -21.17
C ARG A 445 -20.84 -17.10 -21.30
N ALA A 446 -20.57 -16.38 -20.24
CA ALA A 446 -19.53 -15.36 -20.20
C ALA A 446 -18.12 -15.96 -20.44
N LEU A 447 -17.83 -17.11 -19.85
CA LEU A 447 -16.57 -17.84 -20.05
C LEU A 447 -16.38 -18.26 -21.52
N LYS A 448 -17.47 -18.71 -22.20
CA LYS A 448 -17.41 -19.04 -23.65
C LYS A 448 -17.04 -17.80 -24.46
N ILE A 449 -17.68 -16.66 -24.21
CA ILE A 449 -17.36 -15.39 -24.88
C ILE A 449 -15.91 -14.98 -24.58
N TRP A 450 -15.51 -15.02 -23.32
CA TRP A 450 -14.18 -14.66 -22.90
C TRP A 450 -13.10 -15.52 -23.56
N LYS A 451 -13.23 -16.83 -23.49
CA LYS A 451 -12.22 -17.78 -24.02
C LYS A 451 -12.11 -17.73 -25.53
N ARG A 452 -13.20 -17.47 -26.26
CA ARG A 452 -13.14 -17.26 -27.72
C ARG A 452 -12.32 -16.03 -28.09
N ASN A 453 -12.50 -14.92 -27.36
CA ASN A 453 -11.81 -13.65 -27.64
C ASN A 453 -10.42 -13.56 -26.99
N CYS A 454 -10.18 -14.25 -25.89
CA CYS A 454 -9.00 -14.14 -25.06
C CYS A 454 -8.39 -15.50 -24.67
N PRO A 455 -8.18 -16.45 -25.61
CA PRO A 455 -7.81 -17.85 -25.28
C PRO A 455 -6.48 -17.96 -24.55
N LYS A 456 -5.54 -17.05 -24.83
CA LYS A 456 -4.16 -17.07 -24.28
C LYS A 456 -3.97 -16.18 -23.05
N LYS A 457 -4.99 -15.40 -22.66
CA LYS A 457 -4.85 -14.48 -21.51
C LYS A 457 -5.01 -15.26 -20.20
N GLY A 458 -4.09 -15.02 -19.28
CA GLY A 458 -4.20 -15.54 -17.91
C GLY A 458 -5.49 -15.05 -17.26
N THR A 459 -6.26 -15.97 -16.69
CA THR A 459 -7.59 -15.68 -16.15
C THR A 459 -7.75 -16.33 -14.79
N LYS A 460 -8.13 -15.51 -13.82
CA LYS A 460 -8.33 -15.91 -12.43
C LYS A 460 -9.72 -15.52 -11.97
N PHE A 461 -10.33 -16.33 -11.12
CA PHE A 461 -11.62 -16.04 -10.52
C PHE A 461 -11.53 -16.01 -9.00
N TYR A 462 -12.03 -14.96 -8.39
CA TYR A 462 -12.34 -14.97 -6.97
C TYR A 462 -13.48 -15.95 -6.71
N LEU A 463 -13.33 -16.76 -5.67
CA LEU A 463 -14.29 -17.77 -5.22
C LEU A 463 -14.59 -17.48 -3.76
N PHE A 464 -15.66 -16.78 -3.49
CA PHE A 464 -16.09 -16.44 -2.14
C PHE A 464 -16.74 -17.66 -1.46
N CYS A 465 -16.43 -17.89 -0.17
CA CYS A 465 -16.95 -19.02 0.60
C CYS A 465 -16.92 -18.73 2.12
N GLY A 466 -17.58 -19.56 2.89
CA GLY A 466 -17.59 -19.49 4.35
C GLY A 466 -18.49 -18.41 4.93
N PHE A 467 -19.46 -17.89 4.18
CA PHE A 467 -20.33 -16.79 4.61
C PHE A 467 -21.53 -17.27 5.43
N MET A 468 -21.80 -16.59 6.54
CA MET A 468 -22.92 -16.89 7.45
C MET A 468 -22.91 -18.33 7.98
N LEU A 469 -21.76 -18.93 8.18
CA LEU A 469 -21.61 -20.24 8.81
C LEU A 469 -21.60 -20.10 10.33
N LYS A 470 -21.97 -21.19 11.00
CA LYS A 470 -21.91 -21.34 12.45
C LYS A 470 -21.49 -22.77 12.79
N PRO A 471 -21.08 -23.07 14.02
CA PRO A 471 -20.60 -24.40 14.40
C PRO A 471 -21.62 -25.53 14.17
N ASP A 472 -22.91 -25.23 14.23
CA ASP A 472 -24.03 -26.15 14.12
C ASP A 472 -24.73 -26.17 12.75
N THR A 473 -24.17 -25.50 11.75
CA THR A 473 -24.77 -25.41 10.41
C THR A 473 -24.22 -26.44 9.43
N TYR A 474 -24.32 -27.74 9.73
CA TYR A 474 -23.73 -28.82 8.94
C TYR A 474 -24.21 -28.85 7.48
N ASP A 475 -25.50 -28.80 7.23
CA ASP A 475 -26.06 -28.81 5.86
C ASP A 475 -25.58 -27.61 5.04
N LYS A 476 -25.54 -26.44 5.68
CA LYS A 476 -25.06 -25.21 5.02
C LYS A 476 -23.58 -25.27 4.74
N PHE A 477 -22.79 -25.82 5.64
CA PHE A 477 -21.37 -26.05 5.46
C PHE A 477 -21.11 -27.01 4.28
N TYR A 478 -21.81 -28.17 4.27
CA TYR A 478 -21.70 -29.10 3.15
C TYR A 478 -22.07 -28.45 1.83
N LYS A 479 -23.19 -27.72 1.78
CA LYS A 479 -23.63 -27.01 0.59
C LYS A 479 -22.59 -26.00 0.10
N ASP A 480 -21.98 -25.21 1.01
CA ASP A 480 -20.96 -24.23 0.68
C ASP A 480 -19.71 -24.88 0.07
N ILE A 481 -19.24 -25.99 0.64
CA ILE A 481 -18.11 -26.77 0.13
C ILE A 481 -18.43 -27.39 -1.23
N ARG A 482 -19.61 -28.02 -1.38
CA ARG A 482 -20.07 -28.61 -2.63
C ARG A 482 -20.13 -27.59 -3.75
N GLU A 483 -20.77 -26.45 -3.50
CA GLU A 483 -20.90 -25.38 -4.47
C GLU A 483 -19.53 -24.74 -4.81
N LEU A 484 -18.61 -24.66 -3.87
CA LEU A 484 -17.24 -24.21 -4.11
C LEU A 484 -16.51 -25.14 -5.07
N PHE A 485 -16.53 -26.46 -4.84
CA PHE A 485 -15.87 -27.42 -5.72
C PHE A 485 -16.52 -27.48 -7.11
N GLN A 486 -17.83 -27.33 -7.22
CA GLN A 486 -18.51 -27.28 -8.51
C GLN A 486 -18.11 -26.03 -9.31
N ARG A 487 -17.96 -24.86 -8.66
CA ARG A 487 -17.41 -23.66 -9.28
C ARG A 487 -15.96 -23.88 -9.73
N ILE A 488 -15.14 -24.53 -8.91
CA ILE A 488 -13.76 -24.90 -9.25
C ILE A 488 -13.74 -25.84 -10.48
N LYS A 489 -14.64 -26.85 -10.55
CA LYS A 489 -14.76 -27.77 -11.70
C LYS A 489 -15.02 -27.01 -12.99
N ILE A 490 -15.99 -26.09 -13.00
CA ILE A 490 -16.28 -25.24 -14.17
C ILE A 490 -15.04 -24.45 -14.57
N LEU A 491 -14.36 -23.78 -13.62
CA LEU A 491 -13.17 -23.00 -13.95
C LEU A 491 -12.04 -23.86 -14.54
N MET A 492 -11.84 -25.07 -14.02
CA MET A 492 -10.86 -26.02 -14.54
C MET A 492 -11.21 -26.48 -15.97
N GLN A 493 -12.50 -26.69 -16.26
CA GLN A 493 -12.97 -27.05 -17.60
C GLN A 493 -12.62 -25.99 -18.66
N TYR A 494 -12.68 -24.70 -18.25
CA TYR A 494 -12.31 -23.56 -19.10
C TYR A 494 -10.82 -23.17 -18.98
N GLY A 495 -9.98 -23.92 -18.27
CA GLY A 495 -8.58 -23.60 -18.07
C GLY A 495 -8.33 -22.28 -17.31
N CYS A 496 -9.25 -21.91 -16.44
CA CYS A 496 -9.15 -20.73 -15.58
C CYS A 496 -8.70 -21.12 -14.17
N VAL A 497 -8.06 -20.19 -13.45
CA VAL A 497 -7.56 -20.42 -12.10
C VAL A 497 -8.51 -19.85 -11.05
N GLY A 498 -8.81 -20.63 -10.02
CA GLY A 498 -9.53 -20.16 -8.85
C GLY A 498 -8.65 -19.41 -7.85
N TYR A 499 -9.26 -18.57 -7.05
CA TYR A 499 -8.68 -17.92 -5.88
C TYR A 499 -9.72 -17.86 -4.75
N VAL A 500 -9.57 -18.72 -3.75
CA VAL A 500 -10.51 -18.83 -2.63
C VAL A 500 -10.40 -17.62 -1.72
N MET A 501 -11.51 -16.90 -1.56
CA MET A 501 -11.68 -15.79 -0.62
C MET A 501 -12.61 -16.22 0.51
N ARG A 502 -12.09 -16.31 1.71
CA ARG A 502 -12.82 -16.77 2.89
C ARG A 502 -13.46 -15.59 3.61
N HIS A 503 -14.76 -15.64 3.87
CA HIS A 503 -15.40 -14.73 4.81
C HIS A 503 -14.95 -15.05 6.25
N GLU A 504 -14.95 -14.07 7.14
CA GLU A 504 -14.52 -14.26 8.53
C GLU A 504 -15.27 -15.38 9.26
N ASP A 505 -16.54 -15.63 8.96
CA ASP A 505 -17.35 -16.70 9.57
C ASP A 505 -16.77 -18.11 9.34
N TYR A 506 -15.81 -18.28 8.42
CA TYR A 506 -15.16 -19.58 8.26
C TYR A 506 -14.49 -20.09 9.55
N HIS A 507 -14.04 -19.16 10.42
CA HIS A 507 -13.43 -19.51 11.71
C HIS A 507 -14.36 -20.25 12.65
N ILE A 508 -15.67 -19.99 12.55
CA ILE A 508 -16.71 -20.60 13.37
C ILE A 508 -17.48 -21.70 12.64
N SER A 509 -17.04 -22.08 11.45
CA SER A 509 -17.62 -23.20 10.69
C SER A 509 -17.36 -24.55 11.38
N PRO A 510 -18.12 -25.61 11.03
CA PRO A 510 -17.89 -26.95 11.59
C PRO A 510 -16.44 -27.47 11.41
N VAL A 511 -15.80 -27.17 10.27
CA VAL A 511 -14.42 -27.56 9.97
C VAL A 511 -13.62 -26.39 9.40
N PRO A 512 -13.18 -25.42 10.22
CA PRO A 512 -12.46 -24.21 9.76
C PRO A 512 -11.20 -24.53 8.94
N ASN A 513 -10.49 -25.58 9.33
CA ASN A 513 -9.24 -25.98 8.66
C ASN A 513 -9.44 -26.38 7.20
N LEU A 514 -10.62 -26.86 6.80
CA LEU A 514 -10.89 -27.20 5.41
C LEU A 514 -10.75 -25.96 4.50
N TYR A 515 -11.34 -24.84 4.90
CA TYR A 515 -11.22 -23.57 4.17
C TYR A 515 -9.78 -23.06 4.11
N VAL A 516 -9.01 -23.30 5.17
CA VAL A 516 -7.57 -22.95 5.20
C VAL A 516 -6.81 -23.77 4.17
N GLN A 517 -7.02 -25.09 4.12
CA GLN A 517 -6.32 -25.97 3.19
C GLN A 517 -6.77 -25.71 1.74
N LEU A 518 -8.07 -25.50 1.49
CA LEU A 518 -8.60 -25.12 0.19
C LEU A 518 -7.96 -23.84 -0.34
N ALA A 519 -7.84 -22.80 0.49
CA ALA A 519 -7.17 -21.58 0.11
C ALA A 519 -5.68 -21.79 -0.14
N ARG A 520 -4.98 -22.60 0.66
CA ARG A 520 -3.56 -22.91 0.44
C ARG A 520 -3.31 -23.64 -0.88
N TRP A 521 -4.20 -24.54 -1.28
CA TRP A 521 -4.14 -25.23 -2.56
C TRP A 521 -4.54 -24.33 -3.72
N CYS A 522 -5.73 -23.75 -3.67
CA CYS A 522 -6.34 -23.02 -4.78
C CYS A 522 -5.58 -21.72 -5.11
N ASN A 523 -5.12 -20.98 -4.08
CA ASN A 523 -4.49 -19.68 -4.26
C ASN A 523 -3.04 -19.74 -4.76
N GLN A 524 -2.45 -20.95 -4.83
CA GLN A 524 -1.14 -21.19 -5.42
C GLN A 524 -1.30 -21.84 -6.78
N GLN A 525 -1.17 -21.07 -7.85
CA GLN A 525 -1.39 -21.54 -9.23
C GLN A 525 -0.61 -22.81 -9.58
N ALA A 526 0.59 -22.99 -9.02
CA ALA A 526 1.40 -24.17 -9.27
C ALA A 526 0.73 -25.45 -8.73
N PHE A 527 0.10 -25.39 -7.57
CA PHE A 527 -0.65 -26.52 -7.02
C PHE A 527 -1.98 -26.72 -7.74
N TYR A 528 -2.76 -25.65 -7.89
CA TYR A 528 -4.06 -25.70 -8.54
C TYR A 528 -4.01 -26.30 -9.96
N LYS A 529 -2.99 -25.96 -10.75
CA LYS A 529 -2.85 -26.43 -12.14
C LYS A 529 -2.34 -27.87 -12.25
N LYS A 530 -1.57 -28.35 -11.27
CA LYS A 530 -0.85 -29.61 -11.35
C LYS A 530 -1.36 -30.71 -10.44
N MET A 531 -2.14 -30.36 -9.42
CA MET A 531 -2.56 -31.28 -8.36
C MET A 531 -4.05 -31.15 -8.09
N SER A 532 -4.72 -32.27 -7.79
CA SER A 532 -6.01 -32.25 -7.12
C SER A 532 -5.86 -31.75 -5.67
N PHE A 533 -6.97 -31.44 -5.02
CA PHE A 533 -6.94 -31.08 -3.60
C PHE A 533 -6.47 -32.27 -2.73
N TRP A 534 -6.87 -33.50 -3.08
CA TRP A 534 -6.38 -34.72 -2.47
C TRP A 534 -4.85 -34.85 -2.58
N GLU A 535 -4.31 -34.74 -3.79
CA GLU A 535 -2.86 -34.82 -4.05
C GLU A 535 -2.08 -33.77 -3.25
N PHE A 536 -2.62 -32.56 -3.15
CA PHE A 536 -2.03 -31.48 -2.34
C PHE A 536 -2.01 -31.84 -0.84
N CYS A 537 -3.08 -32.39 -0.31
CA CYS A 537 -3.14 -32.79 1.10
C CYS A 537 -2.19 -33.96 1.39
N TYR A 538 -2.14 -34.94 0.50
CA TYR A 538 -1.23 -36.08 0.63
C TYR A 538 0.27 -35.67 0.50
N ARG A 539 0.59 -34.76 -0.39
CA ARG A 539 1.94 -34.16 -0.49
C ARG A 539 2.39 -33.54 0.85
N ASN A 540 1.48 -32.90 1.58
CA ASN A 540 1.81 -32.37 2.89
C ASN A 540 2.10 -33.50 3.92
N GLN A 541 1.49 -34.67 3.79
CA GLN A 541 1.81 -35.84 4.61
C GLN A 541 3.23 -36.34 4.35
N SER A 542 3.63 -36.50 3.08
CA SER A 542 4.98 -36.92 2.73
C SER A 542 6.04 -35.97 3.26
N TYR A 543 5.82 -34.66 3.12
CA TYR A 543 6.71 -33.63 3.68
C TYR A 543 6.77 -33.69 5.22
N TRP A 544 5.65 -33.95 5.89
CA TRP A 544 5.57 -34.12 7.35
C TRP A 544 6.36 -35.35 7.81
N GLU A 545 6.24 -36.48 7.11
CA GLU A 545 6.98 -37.73 7.39
C GLU A 545 8.49 -37.53 7.24
N GLU A 546 8.93 -36.82 6.20
CA GLU A 546 10.33 -36.46 6.00
C GLU A 546 10.89 -35.63 7.17
N GLN A 547 10.13 -34.60 7.61
CA GLN A 547 10.52 -33.75 8.74
C GLN A 547 10.61 -34.53 10.07
N GLN A 548 9.77 -35.53 10.27
CA GLN A 548 9.77 -36.38 11.47
C GLN A 548 10.81 -37.54 11.37
N LYS A 549 11.54 -37.67 10.26
CA LYS A 549 12.45 -38.79 9.99
C LYS A 549 11.78 -40.19 10.06
N VAL A 550 10.49 -40.24 9.74
CA VAL A 550 9.67 -41.46 9.72
C VAL A 550 9.40 -41.88 8.28
N HIS A 551 10.18 -41.37 7.31
CA HIS A 551 9.96 -41.66 5.90
C HIS A 551 10.26 -43.14 5.59
N ASP A 552 9.20 -43.82 5.20
CA ASP A 552 9.30 -45.16 4.64
C ASP A 552 9.46 -45.07 3.12
N ALA A 553 10.69 -45.36 2.62
CA ALA A 553 11.01 -45.30 1.20
C ALA A 553 10.18 -46.28 0.35
N SER A 554 9.52 -47.25 0.97
CA SER A 554 8.63 -48.22 0.30
C SER A 554 7.25 -47.63 -0.02
N ARG A 555 6.87 -46.54 0.61
CA ARG A 555 5.57 -45.86 0.37
C ARG A 555 5.64 -44.95 -0.85
N PRO A 556 4.62 -44.97 -1.74
CA PRO A 556 4.59 -44.09 -2.87
C PRO A 556 4.50 -42.60 -2.38
N GLN A 557 5.18 -41.69 -3.10
CA GLN A 557 5.11 -40.24 -2.81
C GLN A 557 3.71 -39.68 -2.98
N LEU A 558 2.87 -40.35 -3.76
CA LEU A 558 1.45 -40.03 -3.94
C LEU A 558 0.68 -41.35 -3.91
N MET A 559 -0.24 -41.46 -2.95
CA MET A 559 -1.12 -42.61 -2.76
C MET A 559 -2.50 -42.32 -3.34
N SER A 560 -3.18 -43.31 -3.89
CA SER A 560 -4.61 -43.16 -4.22
C SER A 560 -5.43 -43.00 -2.94
N PHE A 561 -6.63 -42.44 -3.09
CA PHE A 561 -7.50 -42.29 -1.92
C PHE A 561 -7.92 -43.63 -1.36
N GLU A 562 -8.18 -44.64 -2.21
CA GLU A 562 -8.55 -45.99 -1.82
C GLU A 562 -7.43 -46.68 -1.00
N ASP A 563 -6.18 -46.56 -1.46
CA ASP A 563 -5.04 -47.12 -0.75
C ASP A 563 -4.80 -46.45 0.59
N PHE A 564 -4.95 -45.10 0.64
CA PHE A 564 -4.89 -44.36 1.89
C PHE A 564 -5.97 -44.82 2.89
N MET A 565 -7.21 -44.99 2.44
CA MET A 565 -8.27 -45.47 3.30
C MET A 565 -8.05 -46.92 3.76
N ARG A 566 -7.42 -47.74 2.94
CA ARG A 566 -6.99 -49.07 3.37
C ARG A 566 -5.98 -48.99 4.50
N ASP A 567 -4.99 -48.13 4.40
CA ASP A 567 -3.98 -47.89 5.43
C ASP A 567 -4.58 -47.32 6.70
N VAL A 568 -5.52 -46.40 6.58
CA VAL A 568 -6.29 -45.86 7.74
C VAL A 568 -7.06 -46.97 8.47
N ASN A 569 -7.78 -47.80 7.72
CA ASN A 569 -8.56 -48.94 8.28
C ASN A 569 -7.67 -50.04 8.84
N ALA A 570 -6.47 -50.20 8.34
CA ALA A 570 -5.46 -51.13 8.85
C ALA A 570 -4.70 -50.59 10.08
N GLY A 571 -5.00 -49.37 10.53
CA GLY A 571 -4.37 -48.75 11.69
C GLY A 571 -2.93 -48.31 11.48
N VAL A 572 -2.52 -48.11 10.21
CA VAL A 572 -1.19 -47.56 9.89
C VAL A 572 -1.03 -46.15 10.43
N PHE A 573 -2.10 -45.37 10.42
CA PHE A 573 -2.12 -44.01 10.92
C PHE A 573 -2.71 -43.94 12.33
N GLY A 574 -2.08 -43.18 13.25
CA GLY A 574 -2.56 -42.99 14.62
C GLY A 574 -1.56 -42.22 15.48
N GLU A 575 -1.81 -42.24 16.79
CA GLU A 575 -0.95 -41.61 17.81
C GLU A 575 -0.18 -42.67 18.62
N GLY A 576 -0.39 -43.97 18.35
CA GLY A 576 0.24 -45.08 19.05
C GLY A 576 1.69 -45.35 18.61
N GLU A 577 2.37 -46.21 19.36
CA GLU A 577 3.72 -46.68 19.06
C GLU A 577 3.73 -47.45 17.73
N GLY A 578 4.62 -47.10 16.79
CA GLY A 578 4.70 -47.70 15.48
C GLY A 578 3.69 -47.19 14.44
N GLN A 579 2.76 -46.32 14.83
CA GLN A 579 1.84 -45.69 13.89
C GLN A 579 2.42 -44.41 13.32
N ILE A 580 1.99 -44.06 12.08
CA ILE A 580 2.38 -42.82 11.42
C ILE A 580 1.43 -41.69 11.81
N LYS A 581 1.95 -40.62 12.38
CA LYS A 581 1.13 -39.43 12.67
C LYS A 581 0.65 -38.78 11.40
N MET A 582 -0.64 -38.53 11.35
CA MET A 582 -1.27 -37.89 10.20
C MET A 582 -1.12 -36.37 10.26
N CYS A 583 -0.77 -35.73 9.15
CA CYS A 583 -0.72 -34.27 9.04
C CYS A 583 -2.12 -33.63 9.11
N LEU A 584 -2.17 -32.36 9.48
CA LEU A 584 -3.43 -31.63 9.65
C LEU A 584 -4.32 -31.62 8.39
N PRO A 585 -3.81 -31.45 7.15
CA PRO A 585 -4.62 -31.54 5.95
C PRO A 585 -5.36 -32.87 5.77
N LEU A 586 -4.70 -34.00 6.02
CA LEU A 586 -5.33 -35.32 5.91
C LEU A 586 -6.33 -35.58 7.05
N LYS A 587 -6.00 -35.20 8.29
CA LYS A 587 -6.97 -35.24 9.43
C LYS A 587 -8.23 -34.43 9.09
N THR A 588 -8.06 -33.27 8.42
CA THR A 588 -9.18 -32.43 8.00
C THR A 588 -10.08 -33.11 6.97
N ILE A 589 -9.49 -33.79 5.96
CA ILE A 589 -10.25 -34.55 4.97
C ILE A 589 -11.04 -35.68 5.63
N LEU A 590 -10.40 -36.49 6.47
CA LEU A 590 -11.09 -37.58 7.18
C LEU A 590 -12.25 -37.09 8.04
N ASN A 591 -12.02 -36.04 8.81
CA ASN A 591 -13.08 -35.44 9.64
C ASN A 591 -14.30 -35.02 8.81
N VAL A 592 -14.08 -34.41 7.62
CA VAL A 592 -15.19 -34.02 6.74
C VAL A 592 -15.91 -35.26 6.17
N LEU A 593 -15.17 -36.30 5.79
CA LEU A 593 -15.77 -37.54 5.27
C LEU A 593 -16.56 -38.32 6.32
N GLU A 594 -16.12 -38.30 7.57
CA GLU A 594 -16.83 -38.90 8.73
C GLU A 594 -18.08 -38.09 9.09
N MET A 595 -18.00 -36.78 8.95
CA MET A 595 -19.14 -35.87 9.22
C MET A 595 -20.27 -36.04 8.20
N PHE A 596 -19.96 -36.43 6.96
CA PHE A 596 -20.92 -36.57 5.87
C PHE A 596 -20.84 -37.95 5.21
N PRO A 597 -21.20 -39.06 5.93
CA PRO A 597 -21.09 -40.42 5.42
C PRO A 597 -21.93 -40.66 4.15
N ASP A 598 -23.13 -40.06 4.06
CA ASP A 598 -24.04 -40.21 2.92
C ASP A 598 -23.52 -39.48 1.67
N HIS A 599 -22.62 -38.53 1.84
CA HIS A 599 -22.01 -37.74 0.75
C HIS A 599 -20.55 -38.08 0.50
N LYS A 600 -20.04 -39.14 1.13
CA LYS A 600 -18.62 -39.51 1.13
C LYS A 600 -18.07 -39.66 -0.30
N GLN A 601 -18.81 -40.36 -1.16
CA GLN A 601 -18.36 -40.60 -2.53
C GLN A 601 -18.30 -39.31 -3.37
N GLU A 602 -19.29 -38.44 -3.22
CA GLU A 602 -19.30 -37.13 -3.89
C GLU A 602 -18.13 -36.24 -3.43
N LEU A 603 -17.84 -36.24 -2.12
CA LEU A 603 -16.70 -35.48 -1.57
C LEU A 603 -15.35 -36.00 -2.11
N ILE A 604 -15.18 -37.32 -2.18
CA ILE A 604 -13.97 -37.96 -2.73
C ILE A 604 -13.81 -37.56 -4.20
N GLU A 605 -14.87 -37.64 -5.00
CA GLU A 605 -14.83 -37.21 -6.40
C GLU A 605 -14.38 -35.73 -6.51
N MET A 606 -14.99 -34.83 -5.70
CA MET A 606 -14.65 -33.41 -5.69
C MET A 606 -13.20 -33.15 -5.28
N PHE A 607 -12.69 -33.86 -4.28
CA PHE A 607 -11.30 -33.72 -3.81
C PHE A 607 -10.29 -34.18 -4.87
N ASN A 608 -10.71 -35.01 -5.81
CA ASN A 608 -9.88 -35.50 -6.92
C ASN A 608 -9.99 -34.66 -8.21
N TYR A 609 -10.73 -33.55 -8.22
CA TYR A 609 -10.76 -32.66 -9.40
C TYR A 609 -9.36 -32.16 -9.72
N LYS A 610 -8.93 -32.36 -10.97
CA LYS A 610 -7.61 -31.98 -11.47
C LYS A 610 -7.75 -31.29 -12.82
N MET A 611 -7.10 -30.14 -12.97
CA MET A 611 -7.29 -29.31 -14.17
C MET A 611 -6.90 -30.06 -15.46
N GLU A 612 -5.81 -30.82 -15.47
CA GLU A 612 -5.38 -31.58 -16.65
C GLU A 612 -6.40 -32.59 -17.17
N ASN A 613 -7.24 -33.13 -16.26
CA ASN A 613 -8.28 -34.11 -16.61
C ASN A 613 -9.61 -33.46 -16.98
N LEU A 614 -9.83 -32.22 -16.58
CA LEU A 614 -11.11 -31.51 -16.72
C LEU A 614 -11.11 -30.48 -17.84
N ILE A 615 -9.95 -29.94 -18.22
CA ILE A 615 -9.85 -28.91 -19.25
C ILE A 615 -10.43 -29.42 -20.59
N ASN A 616 -11.37 -28.64 -21.15
CA ASN A 616 -12.07 -29.05 -22.37
C ASN A 616 -12.20 -27.85 -23.34
N PRO A 617 -11.23 -27.68 -24.25
CA PRO A 617 -11.26 -26.61 -25.24
C PRO A 617 -12.50 -26.60 -26.15
N GLN A 618 -13.14 -27.75 -26.38
CA GLN A 618 -14.36 -27.83 -27.20
C GLN A 618 -15.53 -27.02 -26.65
N LEU A 619 -15.49 -26.64 -25.36
CA LEU A 619 -16.53 -25.82 -24.75
C LEU A 619 -16.60 -24.40 -25.34
N TRP A 620 -15.50 -23.89 -25.89
CA TRP A 620 -15.42 -22.52 -26.43
C TRP A 620 -14.90 -22.42 -27.86
N GLU A 621 -14.32 -23.49 -28.40
CA GLU A 621 -13.92 -23.53 -29.81
C GLU A 621 -15.19 -23.63 -30.70
N ILE A 622 -15.27 -22.76 -31.67
CA ILE A 622 -16.30 -22.86 -32.69
C ILE A 622 -15.88 -24.01 -33.61
N LYS A 623 -16.70 -25.06 -33.74
CA LYS A 623 -16.51 -26.02 -34.83
C LYS A 623 -16.84 -25.27 -36.12
N GLU A 624 -15.80 -25.04 -36.94
CA GLU A 624 -15.96 -24.55 -38.31
C GLU A 624 -16.86 -25.50 -39.11
#